data_b909de8ee841f6149a592848409a8813
#
_entry.id   b909de8ee841f6149a592848409a8813
#
_cell.length_a   1.000
_cell.length_b   1.000
_cell.length_c   1.000
_cell.angle_alpha   90.00
_cell.angle_beta   90.00
_cell.angle_gamma   90.00
#
_symmetry.space_group_name_H-M   'P 1'
#
loop_
_entity.id
_entity.type
_entity.pdbx_description
1 polymer ?
#
loop_
_entity_poly.entity_id
_entity_poly.type
_entity_poly.pdbx_seq_one_letter_code
_entity_poly.pdbx_strand_id
1 'polypeptide(L)'
;MSYPKFVISRLWRDGHVSIPTSEKVLKEGDRLLVVTSEKDALALTVLFGEQENTDWNKEDIDWNAIDSELVSQRIVVTRPELNGKKLGSLRLRNHYGINISRVYRSGVQLLATPELILQLGDRLTVVGEKAAILNVEKVLGNAIKSLKEPNLVVIFIGIVLGLALGAIPFSIPGVSTPVKLGLAGGPIIVGILLGTFGPRIHMITYTTRSANLMLRALGLSLYLACLGLDAGAHFFDTVFLSLIHISEP
;
A
#
# COMPACT_ATOMS: atom_id res chain seq x y z
N MET A 1 -8.54 -7.39 -24.30
CA MET A 1 -7.11 -7.51 -23.94
C MET A 1 -6.72 -6.28 -23.13
N SER A 2 -6.23 -6.45 -21.90
CA SER A 2 -5.72 -5.33 -21.11
C SER A 2 -4.29 -5.07 -21.57
N TYR A 3 -3.95 -3.81 -21.86
CA TYR A 3 -2.56 -3.45 -22.17
C TYR A 3 -1.66 -3.71 -20.97
N PRO A 4 -0.42 -4.24 -21.16
CA PRO A 4 0.51 -4.46 -20.08
C PRO A 4 0.85 -3.14 -19.38
N LYS A 5 0.85 -3.16 -18.04
CA LYS A 5 1.20 -1.97 -17.24
C LYS A 5 2.68 -2.00 -16.91
N PHE A 6 3.39 -0.96 -17.29
CA PHE A 6 4.82 -0.84 -17.06
C PHE A 6 5.27 0.60 -16.87
N VAL A 7 6.44 0.79 -16.29
CA VAL A 7 7.13 2.08 -16.18
C VAL A 7 8.57 1.89 -16.62
N ILE A 8 9.02 2.62 -17.66
CA ILE A 8 10.42 2.63 -18.06
C ILE A 8 11.15 3.57 -17.10
N SER A 9 12.05 3.02 -16.28
CA SER A 9 12.78 3.75 -15.26
C SER A 9 14.03 4.45 -15.83
N ARG A 10 14.77 3.74 -16.67
CA ARG A 10 16.04 4.21 -17.27
C ARG A 10 16.17 3.71 -18.70
N LEU A 11 16.92 4.47 -19.50
CA LEU A 11 17.30 4.14 -20.86
C LEU A 11 18.82 4.36 -21.00
N TRP A 12 19.54 3.32 -21.40
CA TRP A 12 20.94 3.39 -21.78
C TRP A 12 21.07 3.40 -23.30
N ARG A 13 21.76 4.38 -23.82
CA ARG A 13 22.10 4.53 -25.25
C ARG A 13 23.51 5.09 -25.37
N ASP A 14 24.37 4.45 -26.15
CA ASP A 14 25.75 4.88 -26.42
C ASP A 14 26.58 5.14 -25.14
N GLY A 15 26.38 4.32 -24.10
CA GLY A 15 27.05 4.44 -22.81
C GLY A 15 26.50 5.53 -21.89
N HIS A 16 25.51 6.31 -22.32
CA HIS A 16 24.85 7.32 -21.51
C HIS A 16 23.50 6.83 -21.00
N VAL A 17 23.21 7.17 -19.74
CA VAL A 17 21.92 6.89 -19.15
C VAL A 17 21.04 8.13 -19.19
N SER A 18 19.74 7.93 -19.41
CA SER A 18 18.76 9.01 -19.41
C SER A 18 17.42 8.53 -18.90
N ILE A 19 16.61 9.46 -18.38
CA ILE A 19 15.21 9.19 -18.05
C ILE A 19 14.41 9.37 -19.34
N PRO A 20 13.70 8.31 -19.80
CA PRO A 20 12.89 8.42 -21.00
C PRO A 20 11.70 9.32 -20.75
N THR A 21 11.55 10.36 -21.54
CA THR A 21 10.35 11.22 -21.59
C THR A 21 9.33 10.65 -22.57
N SER A 22 8.09 11.18 -22.57
CA SER A 22 7.04 10.76 -23.51
C SER A 22 7.38 11.05 -24.98
N GLU A 23 8.31 11.94 -25.24
CA GLU A 23 8.75 12.34 -26.58
C GLU A 23 9.95 11.55 -27.07
N LYS A 24 10.60 10.79 -26.18
CA LYS A 24 11.83 10.04 -26.52
C LYS A 24 11.49 8.82 -27.38
N VAL A 25 11.97 8.80 -28.59
CA VAL A 25 11.83 7.65 -29.52
C VAL A 25 12.89 6.60 -29.15
N LEU A 26 12.42 5.37 -28.91
CA LEU A 26 13.31 4.22 -28.70
C LEU A 26 13.95 3.80 -30.02
N LYS A 27 15.18 3.33 -29.95
CA LYS A 27 15.94 2.81 -31.07
C LYS A 27 16.36 1.37 -30.83
N GLU A 28 16.64 0.66 -31.89
CA GLU A 28 17.24 -0.67 -31.81
C GLU A 28 18.61 -0.58 -31.12
N GLY A 29 18.87 -1.50 -30.18
CA GLY A 29 20.08 -1.49 -29.36
C GLY A 29 19.96 -0.69 -28.05
N ASP A 30 18.86 0.02 -27.80
CA ASP A 30 18.62 0.64 -26.51
C ASP A 30 18.47 -0.42 -25.41
N ARG A 31 19.07 -0.20 -24.24
CA ARG A 31 18.83 -1.00 -23.04
C ARG A 31 17.86 -0.26 -22.12
N LEU A 32 16.83 -0.95 -21.67
CA LEU A 32 15.75 -0.37 -20.87
C LEU A 32 15.64 -1.04 -19.51
N LEU A 33 15.53 -0.26 -18.45
CA LEU A 33 15.07 -0.77 -17.16
C LEU A 33 13.56 -0.55 -17.07
N VAL A 34 12.81 -1.65 -17.16
CA VAL A 34 11.35 -1.64 -17.12
C VAL A 34 10.87 -2.22 -15.80
N VAL A 35 10.01 -1.48 -15.11
CA VAL A 35 9.34 -1.93 -13.89
C VAL A 35 7.91 -2.31 -14.24
N THR A 36 7.57 -3.56 -13.99
CA THR A 36 6.25 -4.13 -14.33
C THR A 36 5.82 -5.17 -13.30
N SER A 37 4.61 -5.70 -13.45
CA SER A 37 4.15 -6.85 -12.71
C SER A 37 4.66 -8.15 -13.35
N GLU A 38 4.81 -9.22 -12.57
CA GLU A 38 5.23 -10.53 -13.05
C GLU A 38 4.33 -11.07 -14.17
N LYS A 39 3.02 -10.77 -14.08
CA LYS A 39 2.03 -11.18 -15.09
C LYS A 39 2.21 -10.50 -16.45
N ASP A 40 2.71 -9.28 -16.45
CA ASP A 40 2.88 -8.47 -17.66
C ASP A 40 4.27 -8.62 -18.28
N ALA A 41 5.25 -9.23 -17.55
CA ALA A 41 6.63 -9.36 -17.98
C ALA A 41 6.80 -10.05 -19.34
N LEU A 42 6.11 -11.18 -19.54
CA LEU A 42 6.15 -11.91 -20.82
C LEU A 42 5.64 -11.11 -22.02
N ALA A 43 4.61 -10.29 -21.80
CA ALA A 43 4.07 -9.43 -22.87
C ALA A 43 5.06 -8.34 -23.27
N LEU A 44 5.92 -7.91 -22.36
CA LEU A 44 6.92 -6.87 -22.59
C LEU A 44 8.13 -7.36 -23.38
N THR A 45 8.48 -8.65 -23.30
CA THR A 45 9.54 -9.24 -24.14
C THR A 45 9.17 -9.20 -25.62
N VAL A 46 7.88 -9.31 -25.93
CA VAL A 46 7.38 -9.16 -27.32
C VAL A 46 7.49 -7.72 -27.81
N LEU A 47 7.35 -6.73 -26.91
CA LEU A 47 7.39 -5.30 -27.25
C LEU A 47 8.81 -4.75 -27.32
N PHE A 48 9.67 -5.15 -26.40
CA PHE A 48 10.98 -4.53 -26.19
C PHE A 48 12.18 -5.45 -26.56
N GLY A 49 11.94 -6.73 -26.79
CA GLY A 49 12.97 -7.71 -27.10
C GLY A 49 13.41 -8.56 -25.92
N GLU A 50 14.60 -9.13 -25.98
CA GLU A 50 15.07 -10.11 -25.00
C GLU A 50 15.35 -9.49 -23.64
N GLN A 51 14.96 -10.22 -22.58
CA GLN A 51 15.28 -9.84 -21.21
C GLN A 51 16.71 -10.21 -20.89
N GLU A 52 17.48 -9.26 -20.38
CA GLU A 52 18.84 -9.47 -19.88
C GLU A 52 18.81 -10.39 -18.65
N ASN A 53 19.72 -11.36 -18.58
CA ASN A 53 19.77 -12.34 -17.48
C ASN A 53 20.44 -11.74 -16.22
N THR A 54 19.99 -10.58 -15.79
CA THR A 54 20.45 -9.88 -14.59
C THR A 54 19.28 -9.69 -13.64
N ASP A 55 19.41 -10.17 -12.41
CA ASP A 55 18.39 -9.95 -11.38
C ASP A 55 18.47 -8.52 -10.81
N TRP A 56 17.66 -7.64 -11.36
CA TRP A 56 17.52 -6.25 -10.95
C TRP A 56 16.59 -6.03 -9.76
N ASN A 57 16.08 -7.11 -9.12
CA ASN A 57 15.17 -7.03 -7.96
C ASN A 57 15.91 -7.13 -6.62
N LYS A 58 17.21 -7.35 -6.61
CA LYS A 58 17.99 -7.41 -5.37
C LYS A 58 17.91 -6.11 -4.61
N GLU A 59 17.67 -6.18 -3.31
CA GLU A 59 17.55 -5.00 -2.44
C GLU A 59 18.86 -4.22 -2.31
N ASP A 60 20.00 -4.89 -2.48
CA ASP A 60 21.35 -4.36 -2.27
C ASP A 60 22.01 -3.77 -3.52
N ILE A 61 21.25 -3.59 -4.62
CA ILE A 61 21.83 -2.97 -5.82
C ILE A 61 22.14 -1.49 -5.52
N ASP A 62 23.42 -1.15 -5.54
CA ASP A 62 23.86 0.24 -5.49
C ASP A 62 23.66 0.90 -6.87
N TRP A 63 22.46 1.45 -7.06
CA TRP A 63 22.09 2.17 -8.28
C TRP A 63 22.98 3.38 -8.54
N ASN A 64 23.57 3.97 -7.50
CA ASN A 64 24.44 5.13 -7.63
C ASN A 64 25.85 4.74 -8.11
N ALA A 65 26.27 3.48 -7.85
CA ALA A 65 27.52 2.95 -8.37
C ALA A 65 27.40 2.55 -9.85
N ILE A 66 26.20 2.09 -10.27
CA ILE A 66 25.96 1.71 -11.67
C ILE A 66 25.84 2.93 -12.57
N ASP A 67 25.39 4.05 -12.01
CA ASP A 67 25.04 5.24 -12.75
C ASP A 67 25.39 6.50 -11.96
N SER A 68 26.49 7.15 -12.34
CA SER A 68 26.97 8.36 -11.67
C SER A 68 26.13 9.62 -12.00
N GLU A 69 25.35 9.59 -13.08
CA GLU A 69 24.57 10.73 -13.55
C GLU A 69 23.19 10.79 -12.87
N LEU A 70 22.57 9.62 -12.58
CA LEU A 70 21.24 9.53 -12.01
C LEU A 70 21.25 8.91 -10.62
N VAL A 71 20.79 9.66 -9.64
CA VAL A 71 20.63 9.20 -8.26
C VAL A 71 19.25 8.60 -8.05
N SER A 72 19.18 7.50 -7.29
CA SER A 72 17.94 6.90 -6.85
C SER A 72 17.73 7.19 -5.36
N GLN A 73 16.61 7.83 -5.01
CA GLN A 73 16.32 8.20 -3.63
C GLN A 73 14.87 7.84 -3.27
N ARG A 74 14.67 7.41 -2.03
CA ARG A 74 13.33 7.18 -1.48
C ARG A 74 12.82 8.45 -0.79
N ILE A 75 11.70 8.99 -1.27
CA ILE A 75 11.05 10.19 -0.75
C ILE A 75 9.69 9.79 -0.17
N VAL A 76 9.37 10.32 1.00
CA VAL A 76 8.09 10.06 1.66
C VAL A 76 7.11 11.19 1.39
N VAL A 77 5.90 10.87 0.97
CA VAL A 77 4.81 11.83 0.80
C VAL A 77 4.33 12.27 2.17
N THR A 78 4.61 13.51 2.53
CA THR A 78 4.24 14.08 3.84
C THR A 78 3.35 15.30 3.75
N ARG A 79 3.11 15.83 2.54
CA ARG A 79 2.20 16.97 2.34
C ARG A 79 0.75 16.49 2.25
N PRO A 80 -0.14 16.98 3.13
CA PRO A 80 -1.57 16.62 3.13
C PRO A 80 -2.29 16.94 1.82
N GLU A 81 -1.86 17.99 1.12
CA GLU A 81 -2.47 18.45 -0.14
C GLU A 81 -2.29 17.44 -1.29
N LEU A 82 -1.35 16.51 -1.14
CA LEU A 82 -1.10 15.44 -2.13
C LEU A 82 -1.94 14.20 -1.89
N ASN A 83 -2.53 14.08 -0.70
CA ASN A 83 -3.37 12.93 -0.38
C ASN A 83 -4.62 12.91 -1.28
N GLY A 84 -4.83 11.80 -1.96
CA GLY A 84 -5.94 11.64 -2.90
C GLY A 84 -5.68 12.13 -4.33
N LYS A 85 -4.54 12.81 -4.61
CA LYS A 85 -4.18 13.22 -5.97
C LYS A 85 -3.60 12.08 -6.78
N LYS A 86 -3.87 12.08 -8.09
CA LYS A 86 -3.25 11.13 -9.01
C LYS A 86 -1.77 11.50 -9.23
N LEU A 87 -0.89 10.50 -9.23
CA LEU A 87 0.54 10.69 -9.47
C LEU A 87 0.81 11.45 -10.78
N GLY A 88 0.12 11.08 -11.86
CA GLY A 88 0.26 11.71 -13.17
C GLY A 88 -0.14 13.19 -13.20
N SER A 89 -1.06 13.64 -12.32
CA SER A 89 -1.48 15.04 -12.25
C SER A 89 -0.36 15.98 -11.77
N LEU A 90 0.62 15.45 -11.05
CA LEU A 90 1.75 16.23 -10.56
C LEU A 90 2.80 16.51 -11.65
N ARG A 91 2.75 15.82 -12.79
CA ARG A 91 3.65 15.96 -13.94
C ARG A 91 5.14 16.07 -13.56
N LEU A 92 5.56 15.36 -12.50
CA LEU A 92 6.91 15.48 -11.92
C LEU A 92 8.00 15.15 -12.94
N ARG A 93 7.73 14.21 -13.85
CA ARG A 93 8.65 13.87 -14.95
C ARG A 93 8.92 15.07 -15.87
N ASN A 94 7.88 15.76 -16.26
CA ASN A 94 7.99 16.89 -17.22
C ASN A 94 8.54 18.15 -16.56
N HIS A 95 8.18 18.41 -15.30
CA HIS A 95 8.62 19.63 -14.60
C HIS A 95 10.02 19.54 -14.01
N TYR A 96 10.43 18.35 -13.56
CA TYR A 96 11.69 18.18 -12.82
C TYR A 96 12.65 17.20 -13.50
N GLY A 97 12.29 16.56 -14.61
CA GLY A 97 13.14 15.56 -15.26
C GLY A 97 13.40 14.32 -14.41
N ILE A 98 12.47 13.98 -13.51
CA ILE A 98 12.60 12.81 -12.64
C ILE A 98 11.65 11.69 -13.06
N ASN A 99 11.98 10.48 -12.69
CA ASN A 99 11.09 9.34 -12.84
C ASN A 99 10.76 8.74 -11.47
N ILE A 100 9.50 8.32 -11.31
CA ILE A 100 9.05 7.54 -10.16
C ILE A 100 8.80 6.12 -10.67
N SER A 101 9.59 5.18 -10.17
CA SER A 101 9.54 3.79 -10.63
C SER A 101 8.62 2.93 -9.76
N ARG A 102 8.66 3.12 -8.45
CA ARG A 102 7.96 2.29 -7.46
C ARG A 102 7.38 3.13 -6.35
N VAL A 103 6.25 2.66 -5.80
CA VAL A 103 5.61 3.24 -4.62
C VAL A 103 5.46 2.14 -3.57
N TYR A 104 5.93 2.39 -2.36
CA TYR A 104 5.76 1.47 -1.24
C TYR A 104 4.70 2.04 -0.29
N ARG A 105 3.63 1.28 -0.08
CA ARG A 105 2.51 1.62 0.80
C ARG A 105 2.27 0.47 1.77
N SER A 106 2.41 0.73 3.07
CA SER A 106 2.13 -0.26 4.13
C SER A 106 2.79 -1.63 3.93
N GLY A 107 4.02 -1.65 3.37
CA GLY A 107 4.76 -2.88 3.10
C GLY A 107 4.50 -3.52 1.74
N VAL A 108 3.55 -2.99 0.94
CA VAL A 108 3.26 -3.47 -0.40
C VAL A 108 3.93 -2.58 -1.44
N GLN A 109 4.55 -3.19 -2.44
CA GLN A 109 5.12 -2.50 -3.59
C GLN A 109 4.07 -2.33 -4.67
N LEU A 110 3.84 -1.09 -5.10
CA LEU A 110 2.91 -0.71 -6.15
C LEU A 110 3.67 -0.15 -7.35
N LEU A 111 3.16 -0.39 -8.54
CA LEU A 111 3.67 0.23 -9.75
C LEU A 111 3.27 1.71 -9.80
N ALA A 112 4.22 2.59 -10.11
CA ALA A 112 4.01 4.05 -10.16
C ALA A 112 3.32 4.47 -11.47
N THR A 113 2.09 4.02 -11.68
CA THR A 113 1.28 4.42 -12.85
C THR A 113 0.72 5.83 -12.68
N PRO A 114 0.42 6.57 -13.77
CA PRO A 114 -0.15 7.92 -13.69
C PRO A 114 -1.49 7.98 -12.93
N GLU A 115 -2.27 6.91 -12.96
CA GLU A 115 -3.59 6.79 -12.31
C GLU A 115 -3.49 6.49 -10.82
N LEU A 116 -2.29 6.13 -10.33
CA LEU A 116 -2.09 5.81 -8.92
C LEU A 116 -2.44 7.02 -8.06
N ILE A 117 -3.37 6.82 -7.13
CA ILE A 117 -3.77 7.83 -6.15
C ILE A 117 -2.75 7.80 -5.00
N LEU A 118 -2.07 8.93 -4.78
CA LEU A 118 -1.12 9.10 -3.69
C LEU A 118 -1.82 9.15 -2.34
N GLN A 119 -1.16 8.60 -1.35
CA GLN A 119 -1.57 8.67 0.05
C GLN A 119 -0.42 9.20 0.92
N LEU A 120 -0.77 9.85 2.02
CA LEU A 120 0.23 10.21 3.02
C LEU A 120 1.00 8.96 3.48
N GLY A 121 2.31 9.11 3.64
CA GLY A 121 3.17 8.01 4.04
C GLY A 121 3.63 7.10 2.92
N ASP A 122 3.14 7.29 1.68
CA ASP A 122 3.69 6.60 0.52
C ASP A 122 5.18 6.91 0.38
N ARG A 123 5.98 5.87 0.15
CA ARG A 123 7.41 6.01 -0.13
C ARG A 123 7.65 5.83 -1.61
N LEU A 124 8.05 6.90 -2.27
CA LEU A 124 8.29 6.93 -3.71
C LEU A 124 9.78 6.68 -3.98
N THR A 125 10.10 5.74 -4.86
CA THR A 125 11.46 5.60 -5.40
C THR A 125 11.57 6.54 -6.58
N VAL A 126 12.30 7.64 -6.36
CA VAL A 126 12.52 8.72 -7.33
C VAL A 126 13.90 8.57 -7.94
N VAL A 127 14.00 8.64 -9.26
CA VAL A 127 15.24 8.56 -10.02
C VAL A 127 15.40 9.87 -10.81
N GLY A 128 16.55 10.48 -10.70
CA GLY A 128 16.84 11.74 -11.39
C GLY A 128 18.18 12.35 -10.99
N GLU A 129 18.49 13.50 -11.54
CA GLU A 129 19.63 14.29 -11.10
C GLU A 129 19.45 14.75 -9.65
N LYS A 130 20.54 14.84 -8.90
CA LYS A 130 20.52 15.20 -7.48
C LYS A 130 19.79 16.52 -7.20
N ALA A 131 20.01 17.53 -8.04
CA ALA A 131 19.34 18.83 -7.93
C ALA A 131 17.82 18.74 -8.15
N ALA A 132 17.41 17.93 -9.13
CA ALA A 132 15.99 17.68 -9.43
C ALA A 132 15.30 16.96 -8.27
N ILE A 133 15.94 15.96 -7.67
CA ILE A 133 15.42 15.22 -6.53
C ILE A 133 15.19 16.14 -5.33
N LEU A 134 16.11 17.05 -5.01
CA LEU A 134 15.94 18.03 -3.93
C LEU A 134 14.73 18.94 -4.14
N ASN A 135 14.44 19.33 -5.38
CA ASN A 135 13.24 20.09 -5.69
C ASN A 135 11.96 19.27 -5.51
N VAL A 136 11.99 18.01 -5.92
CA VAL A 136 10.85 17.08 -5.74
C VAL A 136 10.63 16.77 -4.26
N GLU A 137 11.69 16.68 -3.45
CA GLU A 137 11.55 16.57 -1.99
C GLU A 137 10.72 17.71 -1.39
N LYS A 138 10.96 18.95 -1.83
CA LYS A 138 10.17 20.10 -1.39
C LYS A 138 8.70 19.99 -1.79
N VAL A 139 8.42 19.44 -2.96
CA VAL A 139 7.04 19.23 -3.45
C VAL A 139 6.34 18.12 -2.69
N LEU A 140 7.02 17.00 -2.44
CA LEU A 140 6.44 15.83 -1.76
C LEU A 140 6.45 15.97 -0.23
N GLY A 141 7.35 16.81 0.29
CA GLY A 141 7.46 17.14 1.71
C GLY A 141 8.59 16.42 2.44
N ASN A 142 8.80 15.12 2.23
CA ASN A 142 9.83 14.24 2.84
C ASN A 142 10.12 14.45 4.35
N ALA A 143 9.19 15.10 5.08
CA ALA A 143 9.32 15.43 6.50
C ALA A 143 8.76 14.26 7.35
N ILE A 144 9.52 13.18 7.49
CA ILE A 144 9.11 11.96 8.23
C ILE A 144 8.67 12.29 9.66
N LYS A 145 9.20 13.34 10.26
CA LYS A 145 8.81 13.78 11.61
C LYS A 145 7.35 14.25 11.69
N SER A 146 6.78 14.79 10.62
CA SER A 146 5.38 15.25 10.58
C SER A 146 4.36 14.11 10.50
N LEU A 147 4.80 12.89 10.14
CA LEU A 147 3.95 11.70 10.05
C LEU A 147 3.91 10.87 11.34
N LYS A 148 4.46 11.36 12.45
CA LYS A 148 4.58 10.56 13.68
C LYS A 148 3.25 10.38 14.41
N GLU A 149 2.27 11.24 14.19
CA GLU A 149 1.00 11.19 14.89
C GLU A 149 -0.07 10.49 14.03
N PRO A 150 -0.55 9.30 14.43
CA PRO A 150 -1.66 8.63 13.75
C PRO A 150 -2.95 9.43 13.96
N ASN A 151 -3.77 9.56 12.94
CA ASN A 151 -5.08 10.18 13.09
C ASN A 151 -6.07 9.19 13.75
N LEU A 152 -6.10 9.20 15.08
CA LEU A 152 -6.96 8.31 15.87
C LEU A 152 -8.45 8.59 15.63
N VAL A 153 -8.83 9.81 15.29
CA VAL A 153 -10.22 10.21 15.07
C VAL A 153 -10.84 9.39 13.93
N VAL A 154 -10.14 9.24 12.82
CA VAL A 154 -10.61 8.45 11.67
C VAL A 154 -10.76 6.97 12.04
N ILE A 155 -9.84 6.43 12.85
CA ILE A 155 -9.91 5.04 13.32
C ILE A 155 -11.15 4.82 14.18
N PHE A 156 -11.40 5.71 15.16
CA PHE A 156 -12.57 5.60 16.03
C PHE A 156 -13.89 5.77 15.28
N ILE A 157 -13.97 6.74 14.36
CA ILE A 157 -15.15 6.90 13.49
C ILE A 157 -15.37 5.62 12.67
N GLY A 158 -14.33 5.05 12.11
CA GLY A 158 -14.39 3.79 11.36
C GLY A 158 -14.95 2.62 12.20
N ILE A 159 -14.49 2.51 13.45
CA ILE A 159 -14.98 1.49 14.38
C ILE A 159 -16.47 1.69 14.69
N VAL A 160 -16.88 2.90 15.05
CA VAL A 160 -18.28 3.21 15.38
C VAL A 160 -19.21 2.93 14.19
N LEU A 161 -18.85 3.41 13.00
CA LEU A 161 -19.61 3.15 11.77
C LEU A 161 -19.65 1.65 11.45
N GLY A 162 -18.54 0.96 11.66
CA GLY A 162 -18.45 -0.49 11.45
C GLY A 162 -19.36 -1.28 12.38
N LEU A 163 -19.37 -0.94 13.67
CA LEU A 163 -20.27 -1.57 14.64
C LEU A 163 -21.72 -1.30 14.32
N ALA A 164 -22.06 -0.06 13.95
CA ALA A 164 -23.41 0.32 13.52
C ALA A 164 -23.86 -0.50 12.30
N LEU A 165 -23.00 -0.61 11.26
CA LEU A 165 -23.27 -1.43 10.07
C LEU A 165 -23.42 -2.92 10.42
N GLY A 166 -22.57 -3.44 11.32
CA GLY A 166 -22.60 -4.83 11.76
C GLY A 166 -23.87 -5.21 12.53
N ALA A 167 -24.50 -4.24 13.19
CA ALA A 167 -25.73 -4.44 13.95
C ALA A 167 -27.00 -4.49 13.08
N ILE A 168 -26.96 -3.98 11.84
CA ILE A 168 -28.11 -3.93 10.94
C ILE A 168 -28.49 -5.35 10.50
N PRO A 169 -29.76 -5.76 10.73
CA PRO A 169 -30.26 -7.04 10.23
C PRO A 169 -30.62 -6.91 8.74
N PHE A 170 -30.07 -7.80 7.91
CA PHE A 170 -30.42 -7.91 6.50
C PHE A 170 -31.40 -9.07 6.28
N SER A 171 -32.56 -8.79 5.72
CA SER A 171 -33.51 -9.82 5.31
C SER A 171 -33.17 -10.29 3.90
N ILE A 172 -32.73 -11.53 3.78
CA ILE A 172 -32.41 -12.14 2.48
C ILE A 172 -33.65 -12.99 2.08
N PRO A 173 -34.20 -12.80 0.86
CA PRO A 173 -35.26 -13.64 0.35
C PRO A 173 -34.87 -15.13 0.37
N GLY A 174 -35.68 -15.97 1.03
CA GLY A 174 -35.43 -17.41 1.19
C GLY A 174 -34.72 -17.83 2.48
N VAL A 175 -34.37 -16.89 3.36
CA VAL A 175 -33.81 -17.19 4.69
C VAL A 175 -34.80 -16.76 5.76
N SER A 176 -35.21 -17.68 6.65
CA SER A 176 -36.23 -17.45 7.69
C SER A 176 -35.77 -16.50 8.81
N THR A 177 -34.47 -16.33 8.98
CA THR A 177 -33.87 -15.48 10.02
C THR A 177 -33.05 -14.35 9.40
N PRO A 178 -33.16 -13.10 9.91
CA PRO A 178 -32.37 -11.99 9.40
C PRO A 178 -30.88 -12.24 9.67
N VAL A 179 -30.06 -12.09 8.62
CA VAL A 179 -28.61 -12.24 8.69
C VAL A 179 -28.00 -10.91 9.10
N LYS A 180 -27.10 -10.92 10.09
CA LYS A 180 -26.32 -9.75 10.52
C LYS A 180 -24.86 -9.96 10.13
N LEU A 181 -24.18 -8.89 9.72
CA LEU A 181 -22.73 -8.94 9.48
C LEU A 181 -21.93 -9.18 10.77
N GLY A 182 -22.55 -8.88 11.91
CA GLY A 182 -21.96 -9.07 13.23
C GLY A 182 -20.90 -8.00 13.58
N LEU A 183 -20.40 -8.12 14.81
CA LEU A 183 -19.44 -7.15 15.36
C LEU A 183 -18.08 -7.16 14.67
N ALA A 184 -17.72 -8.23 13.98
CA ALA A 184 -16.48 -8.34 13.24
C ALA A 184 -16.63 -7.93 11.76
N GLY A 185 -17.69 -8.37 11.08
CA GLY A 185 -17.90 -8.12 9.66
C GLY A 185 -18.12 -6.65 9.30
N GLY A 186 -18.91 -5.94 10.11
CA GLY A 186 -19.18 -4.52 9.90
C GLY A 186 -17.90 -3.65 9.86
N PRO A 187 -17.06 -3.68 10.90
CA PRO A 187 -15.80 -2.92 10.92
C PRO A 187 -14.83 -3.27 9.78
N ILE A 188 -14.77 -4.53 9.35
CA ILE A 188 -13.93 -4.95 8.22
C ILE A 188 -14.40 -4.28 6.94
N ILE A 189 -15.71 -4.30 6.64
CA ILE A 189 -16.27 -3.68 5.44
C ILE A 189 -16.06 -2.16 5.46
N VAL A 190 -16.37 -1.49 6.57
CA VAL A 190 -16.16 -0.05 6.73
C VAL A 190 -14.68 0.30 6.62
N GLY A 191 -13.77 -0.49 7.19
CA GLY A 191 -12.33 -0.31 7.08
C GLY A 191 -11.83 -0.38 5.64
N ILE A 192 -12.33 -1.33 4.84
CA ILE A 192 -12.00 -1.45 3.41
C ILE A 192 -12.55 -0.23 2.65
N LEU A 193 -13.77 0.19 2.91
CA LEU A 193 -14.37 1.35 2.25
C LEU A 193 -13.61 2.64 2.59
N LEU A 194 -13.29 2.89 3.85
CA LEU A 194 -12.51 4.04 4.27
C LEU A 194 -11.08 4.01 3.71
N GLY A 195 -10.44 2.85 3.65
CA GLY A 195 -9.12 2.70 3.03
C GLY A 195 -9.12 2.98 1.53
N THR A 196 -10.20 2.62 0.83
CA THR A 196 -10.32 2.78 -0.62
C THR A 196 -10.80 4.17 -1.02
N PHE A 197 -11.82 4.69 -0.35
CA PHE A 197 -12.48 5.95 -0.71
C PHE A 197 -12.01 7.14 0.14
N GLY A 198 -11.53 6.90 1.37
CA GLY A 198 -11.07 7.95 2.28
C GLY A 198 -10.07 8.94 1.65
N PRO A 199 -9.02 8.48 0.96
CA PRO A 199 -8.08 9.38 0.28
C PRO A 199 -8.73 10.29 -0.77
N ARG A 200 -9.81 9.82 -1.45
CA ARG A 200 -10.53 10.62 -2.46
C ARG A 200 -11.31 11.79 -1.86
N ILE A 201 -11.75 11.65 -0.61
CA ILE A 201 -12.45 12.70 0.15
C ILE A 201 -11.51 13.44 1.10
N HIS A 202 -10.20 13.38 0.84
CA HIS A 202 -9.13 14.00 1.63
C HIS A 202 -9.05 13.55 3.09
N MET A 203 -9.66 12.42 3.45
CA MET A 203 -9.50 11.83 4.77
C MET A 203 -8.10 11.24 4.90
N ILE A 204 -7.39 11.64 5.95
CA ILE A 204 -6.06 11.13 6.27
C ILE A 204 -6.23 9.84 7.06
N THR A 205 -6.13 8.69 6.40
CA THR A 205 -6.20 7.35 7.01
C THR A 205 -4.80 6.82 7.38
N TYR A 206 -3.78 7.67 7.30
CA TYR A 206 -2.41 7.27 7.57
C TYR A 206 -2.21 6.85 9.03
N THR A 207 -1.62 5.68 9.22
CA THR A 207 -1.17 5.17 10.52
C THR A 207 0.29 4.74 10.40
N THR A 208 1.12 5.06 11.39
CA THR A 208 2.51 4.61 11.41
C THR A 208 2.56 3.08 11.55
N ARG A 209 3.57 2.45 10.97
CA ARG A 209 3.75 0.99 11.09
C ARG A 209 3.80 0.54 12.56
N SER A 210 4.48 1.31 13.40
CA SER A 210 4.59 1.02 14.85
C SER A 210 3.24 1.08 15.56
N ALA A 211 2.42 2.13 15.27
CA ALA A 211 1.08 2.24 15.83
C ALA A 211 0.16 1.10 15.36
N ASN A 212 0.25 0.73 14.09
CA ASN A 212 -0.54 -0.40 13.55
C ASN A 212 -0.17 -1.73 14.20
N LEU A 213 1.13 -2.01 14.40
CA LEU A 213 1.60 -3.22 15.10
C LEU A 213 1.16 -3.23 16.56
N MET A 214 1.21 -2.09 17.25
CA MET A 214 0.74 -1.94 18.62
C MET A 214 -0.77 -2.18 18.74
N LEU A 215 -1.57 -1.54 17.89
CA LEU A 215 -3.03 -1.74 17.86
C LEU A 215 -3.41 -3.19 17.58
N ARG A 216 -2.70 -3.84 16.66
CA ARG A 216 -2.88 -5.27 16.36
C ARG A 216 -2.56 -6.14 17.57
N ALA A 217 -1.44 -5.90 18.25
CA ALA A 217 -1.04 -6.66 19.41
C ALA A 217 -2.05 -6.49 20.56
N LEU A 218 -2.48 -5.26 20.85
CA LEU A 218 -3.50 -4.95 21.86
C LEU A 218 -4.84 -5.63 21.53
N GLY A 219 -5.31 -5.48 20.27
CA GLY A 219 -6.57 -6.11 19.83
C GLY A 219 -6.54 -7.63 19.98
N LEU A 220 -5.44 -8.27 19.58
CA LEU A 220 -5.29 -9.72 19.72
C LEU A 220 -5.24 -10.16 21.19
N SER A 221 -4.50 -9.43 22.04
CA SER A 221 -4.42 -9.74 23.47
C SER A 221 -5.77 -9.60 24.17
N LEU A 222 -6.52 -8.54 23.89
CA LEU A 222 -7.87 -8.35 24.45
C LEU A 222 -8.83 -9.42 23.95
N TYR A 223 -8.79 -9.78 22.67
CA TYR A 223 -9.61 -10.84 22.11
C TYR A 223 -9.35 -12.17 22.78
N LEU A 224 -8.08 -12.57 22.94
CA LEU A 224 -7.70 -13.81 23.63
C LEU A 224 -8.08 -13.79 25.12
N ALA A 225 -7.94 -12.64 25.78
CA ALA A 225 -8.38 -12.48 27.16
C ALA A 225 -9.90 -12.67 27.31
N CYS A 226 -10.69 -12.06 26.44
CA CYS A 226 -12.15 -12.26 26.43
C CYS A 226 -12.53 -13.71 26.18
N LEU A 227 -11.90 -14.38 25.20
CA LEU A 227 -12.13 -15.81 24.95
C LEU A 227 -11.74 -16.68 26.15
N GLY A 228 -10.63 -16.37 26.80
CA GLY A 228 -10.20 -17.11 27.99
C GLY A 228 -11.15 -16.95 29.17
N LEU A 229 -11.69 -15.74 29.38
CA LEU A 229 -12.71 -15.49 30.40
C LEU A 229 -14.03 -16.21 30.12
N ASP A 230 -14.50 -16.16 28.86
CA ASP A 230 -15.73 -16.84 28.44
C ASP A 230 -15.60 -18.35 28.55
N ALA A 231 -14.52 -18.94 28.05
CA ALA A 231 -14.24 -20.36 28.18
C ALA A 231 -14.07 -20.77 29.65
N GLY A 232 -13.43 -19.96 30.47
CA GLY A 232 -13.22 -20.22 31.90
C GLY A 232 -14.53 -20.17 32.70
N ALA A 233 -15.44 -19.27 32.38
CA ALA A 233 -16.74 -19.17 33.03
C ALA A 233 -17.56 -20.45 32.86
N HIS A 234 -17.53 -21.07 31.69
CA HIS A 234 -18.28 -22.29 31.40
C HIS A 234 -17.54 -23.58 31.74
N PHE A 235 -16.22 -23.51 31.96
CA PHE A 235 -15.37 -24.67 32.20
C PHE A 235 -15.77 -25.40 33.49
N PHE A 236 -15.96 -24.67 34.60
CA PHE A 236 -16.29 -25.26 35.89
C PHE A 236 -17.66 -25.90 35.86
N ASP A 237 -18.69 -25.24 35.30
CA ASP A 237 -20.02 -25.78 35.18
C ASP A 237 -20.04 -27.07 34.35
N THR A 238 -19.33 -27.09 33.25
CA THR A 238 -19.27 -28.27 32.35
C THR A 238 -18.52 -29.44 33.03
N VAL A 239 -17.40 -29.19 33.71
CA VAL A 239 -16.60 -30.24 34.36
C VAL A 239 -17.36 -30.80 35.54
N PHE A 240 -17.96 -29.95 36.40
CA PHE A 240 -18.68 -30.42 37.58
C PHE A 240 -19.98 -31.15 37.22
N LEU A 241 -20.75 -30.65 36.24
CA LEU A 241 -21.96 -31.35 35.76
C LEU A 241 -21.61 -32.69 35.09
N SER A 242 -20.51 -32.76 34.35
CA SER A 242 -20.04 -34.00 33.72
C SER A 242 -19.60 -35.02 34.76
N LEU A 243 -18.93 -34.59 35.84
CA LEU A 243 -18.46 -35.49 36.93
C LEU A 243 -19.65 -36.02 37.75
N ILE A 244 -20.71 -35.21 37.96
CA ILE A 244 -21.93 -35.65 38.69
C ILE A 244 -22.69 -36.69 37.88
N HIS A 245 -22.75 -36.53 36.54
CA HIS A 245 -23.44 -37.53 35.69
C HIS A 245 -22.71 -38.87 35.55
N ILE A 246 -21.37 -38.89 35.77
CA ILE A 246 -20.58 -40.13 35.73
C ILE A 246 -20.69 -40.88 37.07
N SER A 247 -21.10 -40.23 38.17
CA SER A 247 -21.18 -40.81 39.48
C SER A 247 -22.54 -41.35 39.88
N GLU A 248 -23.56 -41.27 39.02
CA GLU A 248 -24.85 -41.98 39.27
C GLU A 248 -24.76 -43.42 38.69
N PRO A 249 -24.96 -44.45 39.52
CA PRO A 249 -24.91 -45.85 39.11
C PRO A 249 -26.17 -46.25 38.31
#